data_aa1910b0f949989354627740d57cbdb5
#
_entry.id   aa1910b0f949989354627740d57cbdb5
#
_cell.length_a   1.000
_cell.length_b   1.000
_cell.length_c   1.000
_cell.angle_alpha   90.00
_cell.angle_beta   90.00
_cell.angle_gamma   90.00
#
_symmetry.space_group_name_H-M   'P 1'
#
loop_
_entity.id
_entity.type
_entity.pdbx_description
1 polymer ?
#
loop_
_entity_poly.entity_id
_entity_poly.type
_entity_poly.pdbx_seq_one_letter_code
_entity_poly.pdbx_strand_id
1 'polypeptide(L)'
;MDRTNEEQILHIKNLSKIRQRKFYEKNSAVLLEKRKKQRIAKKQVVIPVVVVIQHDLEYLNNKIDILCENEITKLTHKQRLKIFFQLTEIDNMEEDLVDYEKIINCIENATYGKKVKKLYKVNSKKNLIESLLFSLDKCGILLDILIRTKYQDYYEKLKIISSDELQIQKTSKMNSVLHFEDYRNKILERYGKDSKQFIIVKLYENCTCRDDYGNLAIVDTMEKTTLDKSKNYLVLNSSECIICIQNYKTSKNKEPIYVSLLSDTRILLENYIKKNDIKDVLFSSKRLSQFITRMNKNIEINGGINYIRHSVVSSTLNTIDITPEARLELSKKLLHSPITSLDYVRFLDKK
;
A
#
# COMPACT_ATOMS: atom_id res chain seq x y z
N MET A 1 18.32 35.70 5.51
CA MET A 1 17.28 35.48 4.48
C MET A 1 16.68 34.11 4.71
N ASP A 2 15.53 34.10 5.35
CA ASP A 2 14.86 32.83 5.66
C ASP A 2 14.17 32.32 4.37
N ARG A 3 14.63 31.14 3.93
CA ARG A 3 13.95 30.45 2.82
C ARG A 3 12.54 30.12 3.24
N THR A 4 11.58 30.31 2.35
CA THR A 4 10.19 29.91 2.61
C THR A 4 10.12 28.40 2.90
N ASN A 5 9.16 27.98 3.71
CA ASN A 5 8.93 26.55 4.02
C ASN A 5 8.80 25.68 2.75
N GLU A 6 8.27 26.26 1.68
CA GLU A 6 8.13 25.60 0.37
C GLU A 6 9.48 25.31 -0.29
N GLU A 7 10.42 26.27 -0.26
CA GLU A 7 11.76 26.10 -0.79
C GLU A 7 12.56 25.06 -0.01
N GLN A 8 12.38 24.99 1.30
CA GLN A 8 13.03 23.98 2.14
C GLN A 8 12.52 22.56 1.83
N ILE A 9 11.21 22.39 1.69
CA ILE A 9 10.59 21.10 1.32
C ILE A 9 11.03 20.67 -0.08
N LEU A 10 11.07 21.60 -1.03
CA LEU A 10 11.54 21.33 -2.39
C LEU A 10 13.02 20.96 -2.41
N HIS A 11 13.85 21.67 -1.63
CA HIS A 11 15.27 21.38 -1.49
C HIS A 11 15.53 19.99 -0.92
N ILE A 12 14.84 19.59 0.15
CA ILE A 12 14.94 18.24 0.75
C ILE A 12 14.51 17.14 -0.24
N LYS A 13 13.42 17.38 -0.99
CA LYS A 13 12.95 16.43 -2.03
C LYS A 13 13.98 16.28 -3.15
N ASN A 14 14.60 17.37 -3.57
CA ASN A 14 15.64 17.34 -4.61
C ASN A 14 16.91 16.65 -4.14
N LEU A 15 17.34 16.87 -2.91
CA LEU A 15 18.51 16.17 -2.33
C LEU A 15 18.25 14.67 -2.20
N SER A 16 17.03 14.25 -1.85
CA SER A 16 16.64 12.84 -1.80
C SER A 16 16.69 12.18 -3.18
N LYS A 17 16.17 12.86 -4.22
CA LYS A 17 16.24 12.38 -5.62
C LYS A 17 17.68 12.24 -6.11
N ILE A 18 18.54 13.21 -5.80
CA ILE A 18 19.96 13.19 -6.18
C ILE A 18 20.69 12.03 -5.51
N ARG A 19 20.44 11.77 -4.20
CA ARG A 19 21.02 10.64 -3.47
C ARG A 19 20.55 9.29 -4.03
N GLN A 20 19.27 9.20 -4.35
CA GLN A 20 18.68 7.99 -4.94
C GLN A 20 19.26 7.74 -6.34
N ARG A 21 19.39 8.76 -7.18
CA ARG A 21 20.00 8.67 -8.50
C ARG A 21 21.46 8.23 -8.42
N LYS A 22 22.28 8.84 -7.55
CA LYS A 22 23.66 8.44 -7.32
C LYS A 22 23.80 7.00 -6.81
N PHE A 23 22.88 6.54 -5.95
CA PHE A 23 22.84 5.15 -5.49
C PHE A 23 22.58 4.18 -6.64
N TYR A 24 21.61 4.48 -7.51
CA TYR A 24 21.32 3.66 -8.69
C TYR A 24 22.45 3.72 -9.73
N GLU A 25 23.03 4.88 -9.99
CA GLU A 25 24.17 5.03 -10.88
C GLU A 25 25.38 4.21 -10.41
N LYS A 26 25.66 4.24 -9.10
CA LYS A 26 26.78 3.48 -8.50
C LYS A 26 26.55 1.98 -8.49
N ASN A 27 25.31 1.51 -8.39
CA ASN A 27 24.99 0.08 -8.26
C ASN A 27 24.41 -0.54 -9.54
N SER A 28 24.09 0.25 -10.56
CA SER A 28 23.48 -0.23 -11.80
C SER A 28 24.33 -1.25 -12.55
N ALA A 29 25.63 -1.02 -12.62
CA ALA A 29 26.58 -1.94 -13.30
C ALA A 29 26.62 -3.31 -12.59
N VAL A 30 26.70 -3.33 -11.26
CA VAL A 30 26.71 -4.55 -10.44
C VAL A 30 25.41 -5.30 -10.54
N LEU A 31 24.28 -4.59 -10.54
CA LEU A 31 22.95 -5.17 -10.69
C LEU A 31 22.72 -5.73 -12.10
N LEU A 32 23.20 -5.05 -13.13
CA LEU A 32 23.15 -5.51 -14.52
C LEU A 32 24.03 -6.76 -14.74
N GLU A 33 25.21 -6.79 -14.16
CA GLU A 33 26.11 -7.93 -14.26
C GLU A 33 25.56 -9.16 -13.50
N LYS A 34 24.98 -8.95 -12.32
CA LYS A 34 24.29 -10.00 -11.55
C LYS A 34 23.10 -10.57 -12.33
N ARG A 35 22.32 -9.70 -13.00
CA ARG A 35 21.22 -10.12 -13.88
C ARG A 35 21.69 -10.86 -15.13
N LYS A 36 22.82 -10.42 -15.75
CA LYS A 36 23.44 -11.13 -16.90
C LYS A 36 23.91 -12.53 -16.50
N LYS A 37 24.60 -12.68 -15.37
CA LYS A 37 25.05 -13.98 -14.85
C LYS A 37 23.88 -14.92 -14.55
N GLN A 38 22.78 -14.39 -13.97
CA GLN A 38 21.57 -15.17 -13.73
C GLN A 38 20.85 -15.60 -15.03
N ARG A 39 20.91 -14.78 -16.09
CA ARG A 39 20.35 -15.14 -17.42
C ARG A 39 21.19 -16.20 -18.13
N ILE A 40 22.51 -16.17 -18.02
CA ILE A 40 23.42 -17.16 -18.63
C ILE A 40 23.29 -18.51 -17.93
N ALA A 41 23.18 -18.55 -16.61
CA ALA A 41 23.00 -19.79 -15.84
C ALA A 41 21.65 -20.52 -16.12
N LYS A 42 20.67 -19.85 -16.77
CA LYS A 42 19.36 -20.42 -17.12
C LYS A 42 19.25 -20.92 -18.56
N LYS A 43 20.32 -20.88 -19.37
CA LYS A 43 20.31 -21.36 -20.76
C LYS A 43 20.93 -22.74 -20.89
N GLN A 44 20.49 -23.73 -20.15
CA GLN A 44 20.66 -25.13 -20.55
C GLN A 44 19.36 -25.59 -21.22
N VAL A 45 19.44 -25.73 -22.54
CA VAL A 45 18.35 -26.17 -23.40
C VAL A 45 18.18 -27.67 -23.25
N VAL A 46 17.11 -28.10 -22.63
CA VAL A 46 16.55 -29.43 -22.77
C VAL A 46 15.44 -29.31 -23.80
N ILE A 47 15.55 -30.02 -24.93
CA ILE A 47 14.49 -30.10 -25.96
C ILE A 47 13.40 -31.02 -25.39
N PRO A 48 12.20 -30.53 -25.11
CA PRO A 48 11.12 -31.40 -24.62
C PRO A 48 10.27 -31.89 -25.79
N VAL A 49 9.80 -33.11 -25.64
CA VAL A 49 8.63 -33.62 -26.36
C VAL A 49 7.50 -32.59 -26.26
N VAL A 50 7.02 -32.13 -27.43
CA VAL A 50 5.94 -31.14 -27.50
C VAL A 50 4.64 -31.80 -27.02
N VAL A 51 4.39 -31.73 -25.75
CA VAL A 51 3.03 -31.85 -25.19
C VAL A 51 2.42 -30.46 -25.43
N VAL A 52 1.41 -30.37 -26.28
CA VAL A 52 0.64 -29.14 -26.45
C VAL A 52 -0.08 -28.87 -25.13
N ILE A 53 0.54 -28.07 -24.29
CA ILE A 53 -0.07 -27.63 -23.03
C ILE A 53 -0.92 -26.42 -23.37
N GLN A 54 -2.22 -26.52 -23.19
CA GLN A 54 -3.12 -25.39 -23.37
C GLN A 54 -2.90 -24.42 -22.19
N HIS A 55 -2.37 -23.24 -22.46
CA HIS A 55 -2.10 -22.19 -21.47
C HIS A 55 -3.33 -21.31 -21.26
N ASP A 56 -4.41 -21.92 -20.77
CA ASP A 56 -5.64 -21.23 -20.41
C ASP A 56 -5.57 -20.62 -19.00
N LEU A 57 -6.67 -19.95 -18.61
CA LEU A 57 -6.76 -19.29 -17.29
C LEU A 57 -6.67 -20.29 -16.13
N GLU A 58 -7.15 -21.52 -16.30
CA GLU A 58 -7.11 -22.55 -15.25
C GLU A 58 -5.67 -23.02 -15.01
N TYR A 59 -4.95 -23.33 -16.09
CA TYR A 59 -3.51 -23.66 -16.01
C TYR A 59 -2.72 -22.56 -15.29
N LEU A 60 -2.94 -21.29 -15.64
CA LEU A 60 -2.24 -20.17 -15.02
C LEU A 60 -2.57 -20.03 -13.54
N ASN A 61 -3.83 -20.19 -13.17
CA ASN A 61 -4.25 -20.14 -11.77
C ASN A 61 -3.56 -21.23 -10.93
N ASN A 62 -3.45 -22.45 -11.46
CA ASN A 62 -2.77 -23.56 -10.81
C ASN A 62 -1.27 -23.30 -10.68
N LYS A 63 -0.63 -22.74 -11.71
CA LYS A 63 0.79 -22.37 -11.64
C LYS A 63 1.06 -21.24 -10.64
N ILE A 64 0.20 -20.23 -10.57
CA ILE A 64 0.30 -19.14 -9.59
C ILE A 64 0.19 -19.67 -8.16
N ASP A 65 -0.66 -20.67 -7.91
CA ASP A 65 -0.76 -21.30 -6.58
C ASP A 65 0.53 -21.97 -6.14
N ILE A 66 1.24 -22.56 -7.07
CA ILE A 66 2.52 -23.23 -6.80
C ILE A 66 3.67 -22.21 -6.66
N LEU A 67 3.70 -21.19 -7.51
CA LEU A 67 4.84 -20.28 -7.66
C LEU A 67 4.84 -19.10 -6.71
N CYS A 68 3.68 -18.71 -6.22
CA CYS A 68 3.53 -17.58 -5.27
C CYS A 68 3.36 -18.11 -3.86
N GLU A 69 4.19 -17.66 -2.93
CA GLU A 69 4.05 -18.01 -1.51
C GLU A 69 2.98 -17.15 -0.82
N ASN A 70 2.79 -15.93 -1.27
CA ASN A 70 1.90 -14.97 -0.61
C ASN A 70 0.49 -15.03 -1.18
N GLU A 71 -0.50 -15.37 -0.33
CA GLU A 71 -1.90 -15.51 -0.71
C GLU A 71 -2.51 -14.23 -1.33
N ILE A 72 -2.16 -13.05 -0.82
CA ILE A 72 -2.64 -11.77 -1.38
C ILE A 72 -2.09 -11.57 -2.79
N THR A 73 -0.83 -11.93 -3.02
CA THR A 73 -0.19 -11.84 -4.33
C THR A 73 -0.83 -12.82 -5.31
N LYS A 74 -1.08 -14.08 -4.89
CA LYS A 74 -1.82 -15.09 -5.67
C LYS A 74 -3.18 -14.54 -6.13
N LEU A 75 -4.00 -14.14 -5.16
CA LEU A 75 -5.34 -13.62 -5.44
C LEU A 75 -5.29 -12.40 -6.37
N THR A 76 -4.30 -11.53 -6.21
CA THR A 76 -4.15 -10.33 -7.04
C THR A 76 -3.83 -10.71 -8.49
N HIS A 77 -2.86 -11.60 -8.73
CA HIS A 77 -2.52 -12.04 -10.08
C HIS A 77 -3.69 -12.80 -10.74
N LYS A 78 -4.30 -13.74 -10.02
CA LYS A 78 -5.47 -14.48 -10.53
C LYS A 78 -6.61 -13.56 -10.93
N GLN A 79 -6.94 -12.57 -10.09
CA GLN A 79 -8.00 -11.61 -10.38
C GLN A 79 -7.67 -10.74 -11.60
N ARG A 80 -6.43 -10.28 -11.72
CA ARG A 80 -5.97 -9.47 -12.86
C ARG A 80 -5.97 -10.28 -14.15
N LEU A 81 -5.50 -11.53 -14.14
CA LEU A 81 -5.53 -12.41 -15.29
C LEU A 81 -6.97 -12.74 -15.70
N LYS A 82 -7.86 -13.03 -14.75
CA LYS A 82 -9.28 -13.20 -15.05
C LYS A 82 -9.87 -12.00 -15.77
N ILE A 83 -9.58 -10.79 -15.30
CA ILE A 83 -10.02 -9.55 -15.95
C ILE A 83 -9.38 -9.42 -17.33
N PHE A 84 -8.08 -9.73 -17.47
CA PHE A 84 -7.36 -9.68 -18.73
C PHE A 84 -7.99 -10.60 -19.78
N PHE A 85 -8.24 -11.88 -19.46
CA PHE A 85 -8.90 -12.84 -20.33
C PHE A 85 -10.31 -12.38 -20.74
N GLN A 86 -11.08 -11.84 -19.78
CA GLN A 86 -12.42 -11.32 -20.07
C GLN A 86 -12.43 -10.08 -20.98
N LEU A 87 -11.40 -9.23 -20.90
CA LEU A 87 -11.32 -8.02 -21.72
C LEU A 87 -10.80 -8.30 -23.14
N THR A 88 -9.92 -9.27 -23.26
CA THR A 88 -9.23 -9.58 -24.53
C THR A 88 -9.86 -10.75 -25.28
N GLU A 89 -10.81 -11.46 -24.62
CA GLU A 89 -11.51 -12.62 -25.20
C GLU A 89 -10.55 -13.69 -25.72
N ILE A 90 -9.47 -13.92 -24.96
CA ILE A 90 -8.48 -14.96 -25.26
C ILE A 90 -8.82 -16.24 -24.50
N ASP A 91 -8.57 -17.38 -25.15
CA ASP A 91 -8.72 -18.72 -24.56
C ASP A 91 -7.37 -19.40 -24.36
N ASN A 92 -6.41 -19.16 -25.24
CA ASN A 92 -5.04 -19.69 -25.18
C ASN A 92 -4.01 -18.56 -25.30
N MET A 93 -3.18 -18.39 -24.29
CA MET A 93 -2.20 -17.30 -24.26
C MET A 93 -1.13 -17.40 -25.38
N GLU A 94 -0.68 -18.60 -25.73
CA GLU A 94 0.38 -18.73 -26.74
C GLU A 94 -0.11 -18.36 -28.14
N GLU A 95 -1.33 -18.70 -28.47
CA GLU A 95 -1.91 -18.47 -29.79
C GLU A 95 -2.46 -17.05 -29.92
N ASP A 96 -3.19 -16.59 -28.89
CA ASP A 96 -3.92 -15.33 -28.97
C ASP A 96 -3.06 -14.10 -28.73
N LEU A 97 -2.00 -14.21 -27.91
CA LEU A 97 -1.10 -13.08 -27.63
C LEU A 97 -0.22 -12.66 -28.82
N VAL A 98 -0.20 -13.44 -29.90
CA VAL A 98 0.52 -13.10 -31.14
C VAL A 98 -0.09 -11.85 -31.79
N ASP A 99 -1.41 -11.66 -31.66
CA ASP A 99 -2.10 -10.45 -32.14
C ASP A 99 -2.00 -9.32 -31.11
N TYR A 100 -0.78 -8.79 -30.98
CA TYR A 100 -0.47 -7.71 -30.04
C TYR A 100 -1.39 -6.49 -30.21
N GLU A 101 -1.66 -6.07 -31.44
CA GLU A 101 -2.44 -4.85 -31.72
C GLU A 101 -3.90 -5.01 -31.24
N LYS A 102 -4.51 -6.17 -31.50
CA LYS A 102 -5.85 -6.50 -30.99
C LYS A 102 -5.88 -6.45 -29.45
N ILE A 103 -4.93 -7.10 -28.80
CA ILE A 103 -4.87 -7.18 -27.34
C ILE A 103 -4.71 -5.78 -26.72
N ILE A 104 -3.78 -4.98 -27.22
CA ILE A 104 -3.55 -3.63 -26.70
C ILE A 104 -4.77 -2.74 -26.93
N ASN A 105 -5.41 -2.83 -28.10
CA ASN A 105 -6.63 -2.07 -28.37
C ASN A 105 -7.77 -2.44 -27.39
N CYS A 106 -7.95 -3.70 -27.07
CA CYS A 106 -8.91 -4.13 -26.03
C CYS A 106 -8.61 -3.51 -24.68
N ILE A 107 -7.34 -3.48 -24.25
CA ILE A 107 -6.92 -2.90 -22.98
C ILE A 107 -7.09 -1.36 -22.97
N GLU A 108 -6.73 -0.69 -24.06
CA GLU A 108 -6.84 0.77 -24.14
C GLU A 108 -8.30 1.23 -24.09
N ASN A 109 -9.22 0.49 -24.70
CA ASN A 109 -10.65 0.79 -24.73
C ASN A 109 -11.45 0.13 -23.56
N ALA A 110 -10.76 -0.60 -22.66
CA ALA A 110 -11.40 -1.29 -21.56
C ALA A 110 -12.14 -0.34 -20.62
N THR A 111 -13.37 -0.72 -20.27
CA THR A 111 -14.23 0.03 -19.37
C THR A 111 -14.66 -0.79 -18.17
N TYR A 112 -14.96 -0.13 -17.05
CA TYR A 112 -15.48 -0.74 -15.84
C TYR A 112 -16.72 0.00 -15.31
N GLY A 113 -17.50 -0.66 -14.48
CA GLY A 113 -18.69 -0.09 -13.83
C GLY A 113 -20.00 -0.59 -14.45
N LYS A 114 -20.96 -0.91 -13.57
CA LYS A 114 -22.26 -1.48 -13.98
C LYS A 114 -23.24 -0.42 -14.50
N LYS A 115 -23.31 0.74 -13.82
CA LYS A 115 -24.27 1.82 -14.15
C LYS A 115 -23.66 2.86 -15.09
N VAL A 116 -22.42 3.25 -14.86
CA VAL A 116 -21.69 4.21 -15.67
C VAL A 116 -20.37 3.56 -16.07
N LYS A 117 -20.18 3.34 -17.36
CA LYS A 117 -18.92 2.80 -17.88
C LYS A 117 -17.85 3.88 -17.85
N LYS A 118 -16.72 3.58 -17.21
CA LYS A 118 -15.55 4.45 -17.13
C LYS A 118 -14.34 3.71 -17.69
N LEU A 119 -13.49 4.39 -18.43
CA LEU A 119 -12.23 3.84 -18.92
C LEU A 119 -11.34 3.41 -17.75
N TYR A 120 -10.62 2.33 -17.94
CA TYR A 120 -9.58 1.91 -16.98
C TYR A 120 -8.51 2.98 -16.89
N LYS A 121 -8.11 3.30 -15.66
CA LYS A 121 -6.99 4.21 -15.39
C LYS A 121 -5.68 3.55 -15.83
N VAL A 122 -4.69 4.36 -16.20
CA VAL A 122 -3.36 3.91 -16.62
C VAL A 122 -2.75 2.91 -15.65
N ASN A 123 -2.83 3.18 -14.35
CA ASN A 123 -2.32 2.25 -13.34
C ASN A 123 -3.05 0.88 -13.33
N SER A 124 -4.33 0.84 -13.67
CA SER A 124 -5.08 -0.43 -13.79
C SER A 124 -4.63 -1.21 -15.03
N LYS A 125 -4.48 -0.55 -16.18
CA LYS A 125 -3.95 -1.14 -17.41
C LYS A 125 -2.53 -1.68 -17.18
N LYS A 126 -1.65 -0.89 -16.57
CA LYS A 126 -0.30 -1.31 -16.18
C LYS A 126 -0.31 -2.59 -15.35
N ASN A 127 -1.21 -2.68 -14.36
CA ASN A 127 -1.29 -3.85 -13.49
C ASN A 127 -1.80 -5.11 -14.22
N LEU A 128 -2.64 -4.98 -15.25
CA LEU A 128 -3.04 -6.11 -16.10
C LEU A 128 -1.85 -6.64 -16.90
N ILE A 129 -1.09 -5.75 -17.53
CA ILE A 129 0.13 -6.11 -18.28
C ILE A 129 1.22 -6.67 -17.36
N GLU A 130 1.37 -6.14 -16.15
CA GLU A 130 2.29 -6.69 -15.15
C GLU A 130 1.98 -8.16 -14.83
N SER A 131 0.69 -8.49 -14.68
CA SER A 131 0.28 -9.87 -14.40
C SER A 131 0.42 -10.79 -15.62
N LEU A 132 0.21 -10.26 -16.83
CA LEU A 132 0.53 -10.95 -18.08
C LEU A 132 2.03 -11.29 -18.16
N LEU A 133 2.90 -10.29 -18.01
CA LEU A 133 4.36 -10.48 -18.07
C LEU A 133 4.86 -11.43 -16.97
N PHE A 134 4.28 -11.35 -15.76
CA PHE A 134 4.55 -12.30 -14.69
C PHE A 134 4.22 -13.74 -15.15
N SER A 135 3.09 -13.96 -15.81
CA SER A 135 2.69 -15.28 -16.30
C SER A 135 3.63 -15.77 -17.39
N LEU A 136 4.00 -14.92 -18.34
CA LEU A 136 4.99 -15.25 -19.39
C LEU A 136 6.34 -15.64 -18.80
N ASP A 137 6.76 -14.97 -17.71
CA ASP A 137 8.06 -15.23 -17.06
C ASP A 137 8.08 -16.48 -16.18
N LYS A 138 6.98 -16.74 -15.48
CA LYS A 138 6.94 -17.71 -14.39
C LYS A 138 6.20 -19.00 -14.73
N CYS A 139 5.15 -18.89 -15.56
CA CYS A 139 4.31 -20.06 -15.87
C CYS A 139 4.84 -20.88 -17.06
N GLY A 140 5.96 -20.49 -17.68
CA GLY A 140 6.60 -21.25 -18.74
C GLY A 140 5.92 -21.07 -20.11
N ILE A 141 5.19 -19.99 -20.32
CA ILE A 141 4.54 -19.66 -21.60
C ILE A 141 5.61 -19.20 -22.57
N LEU A 142 5.68 -19.86 -23.71
CA LEU A 142 6.61 -19.55 -24.79
C LEU A 142 5.95 -18.57 -25.76
N LEU A 143 6.39 -17.34 -25.75
CA LEU A 143 5.97 -16.31 -26.69
C LEU A 143 7.20 -15.83 -27.47
N ASP A 144 7.00 -15.54 -28.77
CA ASP A 144 8.05 -14.96 -29.59
C ASP A 144 8.68 -13.74 -28.92
N ILE A 145 10.01 -13.65 -29.00
CA ILE A 145 10.77 -12.64 -28.28
C ILE A 145 10.42 -11.20 -28.71
N LEU A 146 10.08 -11.01 -30.00
CA LEU A 146 9.72 -9.70 -30.52
C LEU A 146 8.34 -9.28 -29.99
N ILE A 147 7.38 -10.20 -29.93
CA ILE A 147 6.04 -9.96 -29.41
C ILE A 147 6.12 -9.69 -27.91
N ARG A 148 6.90 -10.50 -27.19
CA ARG A 148 7.15 -10.29 -25.76
C ARG A 148 7.78 -8.92 -25.47
N THR A 149 8.73 -8.50 -26.31
CA THR A 149 9.37 -7.18 -26.20
C THR A 149 8.34 -6.06 -26.35
N LYS A 150 7.41 -6.17 -27.30
CA LYS A 150 6.32 -5.19 -27.48
C LYS A 150 5.47 -5.04 -26.21
N TYR A 151 5.09 -6.14 -25.53
CA TYR A 151 4.37 -6.08 -24.25
C TYR A 151 5.21 -5.45 -23.14
N GLN A 152 6.52 -5.73 -23.11
CA GLN A 152 7.42 -5.12 -22.15
C GLN A 152 7.55 -3.60 -22.36
N ASP A 153 7.69 -3.16 -23.61
CA ASP A 153 7.79 -1.73 -23.94
C ASP A 153 6.48 -1.00 -23.63
N TYR A 154 5.34 -1.63 -23.90
CA TYR A 154 4.04 -1.08 -23.51
C TYR A 154 3.90 -0.96 -21.98
N TYR A 155 4.35 -1.96 -21.23
CA TYR A 155 4.39 -1.90 -19.77
C TYR A 155 5.26 -0.74 -19.24
N GLU A 156 6.47 -0.56 -19.79
CA GLU A 156 7.35 0.54 -19.40
C GLU A 156 6.74 1.91 -19.76
N LYS A 157 6.08 2.03 -20.90
CA LYS A 157 5.31 3.24 -21.28
C LYS A 157 4.22 3.53 -20.24
N LEU A 158 3.38 2.56 -19.90
CA LEU A 158 2.33 2.73 -18.89
C LEU A 158 2.90 3.07 -17.50
N LYS A 159 4.05 2.53 -17.15
CA LYS A 159 4.73 2.79 -15.89
C LYS A 159 5.20 4.24 -15.78
N ILE A 160 5.75 4.80 -16.86
CA ILE A 160 6.14 6.21 -16.94
C ILE A 160 4.90 7.10 -16.78
N ILE A 161 3.86 6.89 -17.61
CA ILE A 161 2.62 7.68 -17.56
C ILE A 161 1.97 7.60 -16.17
N SER A 162 1.90 6.39 -15.58
CA SER A 162 1.35 6.19 -14.23
C SER A 162 2.16 6.91 -13.14
N SER A 163 3.47 7.01 -13.31
CA SER A 163 4.35 7.77 -12.41
C SER A 163 4.09 9.27 -12.53
N ASP A 164 3.95 9.78 -13.73
CA ASP A 164 3.70 11.20 -14.01
C ASP A 164 2.30 11.59 -13.52
N GLU A 165 1.27 10.78 -13.78
CA GLU A 165 -0.08 10.98 -13.22
C GLU A 165 -0.07 11.01 -11.68
N LEU A 166 0.72 10.14 -11.06
CA LEU A 166 0.90 10.11 -9.60
C LEU A 166 1.61 11.37 -9.08
N GLN A 167 2.59 11.88 -9.82
CA GLN A 167 3.26 13.15 -9.51
C GLN A 167 2.29 14.33 -9.63
N ILE A 168 1.54 14.40 -10.74
CA ILE A 168 0.51 15.43 -10.95
C ILE A 168 -0.58 15.34 -9.86
N GLN A 169 -1.02 14.12 -9.51
CA GLN A 169 -1.97 13.94 -8.41
C GLN A 169 -1.37 14.30 -7.05
N LYS A 170 -0.08 14.05 -6.83
CA LYS A 170 0.60 14.48 -5.60
C LYS A 170 0.71 16.01 -5.54
N THR A 171 1.01 16.67 -6.65
CA THR A 171 1.10 18.13 -6.73
C THR A 171 -0.28 18.81 -6.69
N SER A 172 -1.29 18.26 -7.35
CA SER A 172 -2.67 18.79 -7.30
C SER A 172 -3.39 18.45 -5.99
N LYS A 173 -3.02 17.34 -5.33
CA LYS A 173 -3.44 16.97 -3.98
C LYS A 173 -2.45 17.44 -2.90
N MET A 174 -1.58 18.36 -3.20
CA MET A 174 -0.98 19.23 -2.19
C MET A 174 -2.06 20.14 -1.57
N ASN A 175 -3.31 19.62 -1.56
CA ASN A 175 -4.35 20.16 -0.73
C ASN A 175 -3.84 20.10 0.70
N SER A 176 -3.81 21.22 1.30
CA SER A 176 -3.61 21.42 2.72
C SER A 176 -4.38 20.37 3.50
N VAL A 177 -3.79 19.88 4.54
CA VAL A 177 -4.47 19.06 5.53
C VAL A 177 -4.60 19.87 6.80
N LEU A 178 -5.67 19.64 7.54
CA LEU A 178 -5.82 20.25 8.86
C LEU A 178 -4.65 19.83 9.76
N HIS A 179 -4.23 20.73 10.62
CA HIS A 179 -3.39 20.36 11.75
C HIS A 179 -4.07 19.21 12.51
N PHE A 180 -3.32 18.23 12.99
CA PHE A 180 -3.93 17.04 13.58
C PHE A 180 -4.81 17.35 14.79
N GLU A 181 -4.44 18.34 15.57
CA GLU A 181 -5.25 18.81 16.69
C GLU A 181 -6.61 19.35 16.23
N ASP A 182 -6.65 20.17 15.18
CA ASP A 182 -7.90 20.70 14.62
C ASP A 182 -8.77 19.59 14.02
N TYR A 183 -8.14 18.61 13.36
CA TYR A 183 -8.84 17.42 12.89
C TYR A 183 -9.46 16.64 14.05
N ARG A 184 -8.68 16.38 15.11
CA ARG A 184 -9.15 15.68 16.31
C ARG A 184 -10.31 16.43 16.97
N ASN A 185 -10.22 17.75 17.09
CA ASN A 185 -11.27 18.58 17.68
C ASN A 185 -12.58 18.53 16.86
N LYS A 186 -12.53 18.60 15.53
CA LYS A 186 -13.71 18.40 14.66
C LYS A 186 -14.38 17.04 14.89
N ILE A 187 -13.59 15.99 15.07
CA ILE A 187 -14.14 14.65 15.38
C ILE A 187 -14.76 14.62 16.77
N LEU A 188 -14.12 15.24 17.76
CA LEU A 188 -14.64 15.35 19.13
C LEU A 188 -15.97 16.11 19.15
N GLU A 189 -16.04 17.25 18.51
CA GLU A 189 -17.25 18.09 18.40
C GLU A 189 -18.40 17.34 17.73
N ARG A 190 -18.11 16.64 16.64
CA ARG A 190 -19.14 15.96 15.84
C ARG A 190 -19.67 14.68 16.48
N TYR A 191 -18.82 13.92 17.13
CA TYR A 191 -19.15 12.55 17.56
C TYR A 191 -19.08 12.33 19.09
N GLY A 192 -18.45 13.23 19.82
CA GLY A 192 -18.24 13.13 21.25
C GLY A 192 -17.06 12.21 21.64
N LYS A 193 -16.61 12.38 22.88
CA LYS A 193 -15.43 11.74 23.46
C LYS A 193 -15.52 10.20 23.50
N ASP A 194 -16.71 9.66 23.78
CA ASP A 194 -16.92 8.22 23.96
C ASP A 194 -17.28 7.51 22.64
N SER A 195 -17.14 8.17 21.51
CA SER A 195 -17.49 7.61 20.22
C SER A 195 -16.39 6.71 19.66
N LYS A 196 -16.79 5.69 18.89
CA LYS A 196 -15.85 4.87 18.11
C LYS A 196 -14.93 5.73 17.23
N GLN A 197 -15.47 6.80 16.67
CA GLN A 197 -14.76 7.73 15.79
C GLN A 197 -13.61 8.41 16.56
N PHE A 198 -13.87 8.92 17.74
CA PHE A 198 -12.86 9.60 18.54
C PHE A 198 -11.79 8.62 19.06
N ILE A 199 -12.19 7.41 19.47
CA ILE A 199 -11.26 6.35 19.86
C ILE A 199 -10.31 6.01 18.72
N ILE A 200 -10.82 5.85 17.48
CA ILE A 200 -9.99 5.57 16.31
C ILE A 200 -8.96 6.69 16.12
N VAL A 201 -9.36 7.96 16.19
CA VAL A 201 -8.44 9.10 16.01
C VAL A 201 -7.35 9.10 17.11
N LYS A 202 -7.72 8.80 18.35
CA LYS A 202 -6.76 8.69 19.45
C LYS A 202 -5.75 7.55 19.26
N LEU A 203 -6.17 6.42 18.66
CA LEU A 203 -5.24 5.35 18.31
C LEU A 203 -4.26 5.79 17.21
N TYR A 204 -4.74 6.51 16.19
CA TYR A 204 -3.87 7.05 15.13
C TYR A 204 -2.91 8.15 15.62
N GLU A 205 -3.24 8.86 16.68
CA GLU A 205 -2.33 9.80 17.34
C GLU A 205 -1.12 9.07 17.95
N ASN A 206 -1.32 7.88 18.50
CA ASN A 206 -0.25 7.09 19.10
C ASN A 206 0.55 6.28 18.08
N CYS A 207 -0.14 5.65 17.12
CA CYS A 207 0.49 4.86 16.05
C CYS A 207 -0.27 5.03 14.74
N THR A 208 0.35 5.67 13.76
CA THR A 208 -0.24 6.00 12.46
C THR A 208 -0.09 4.86 11.45
N CYS A 209 -0.43 3.63 11.85
CA CYS A 209 -0.48 2.46 10.97
C CYS A 209 -1.54 2.62 9.85
N ARG A 210 -1.71 1.63 8.97
CA ARG A 210 -2.73 1.66 7.91
C ARG A 210 -4.08 1.18 8.43
N ASP A 211 -4.65 0.14 7.83
CA ASP A 211 -5.94 -0.48 8.22
C ASP A 211 -5.76 -1.54 9.33
N ASP A 212 -4.64 -1.49 10.05
CA ASP A 212 -4.18 -2.56 10.94
C ASP A 212 -4.98 -2.63 12.25
N TYR A 213 -5.80 -1.59 12.53
CA TYR A 213 -6.70 -1.57 13.69
C TYR A 213 -8.05 -2.26 13.46
N GLY A 214 -8.36 -2.70 12.23
CA GLY A 214 -9.68 -3.21 11.87
C GLY A 214 -10.14 -4.42 12.69
N ASN A 215 -9.20 -5.27 13.11
CA ASN A 215 -9.43 -6.48 13.91
C ASN A 215 -8.43 -6.56 15.07
N LEU A 216 -8.32 -5.51 15.86
CA LEU A 216 -7.43 -5.45 17.01
C LEU A 216 -7.96 -6.34 18.14
N ALA A 217 -7.32 -7.49 18.37
CA ALA A 217 -7.73 -8.42 19.44
C ALA A 217 -7.32 -7.87 20.82
N ILE A 218 -8.19 -8.01 21.81
CA ILE A 218 -7.91 -7.58 23.20
C ILE A 218 -7.35 -8.77 23.96
N VAL A 219 -6.22 -8.57 24.63
CA VAL A 219 -5.58 -9.57 25.50
C VAL A 219 -5.09 -8.90 26.77
N ASP A 220 -4.92 -9.68 27.82
CA ASP A 220 -4.50 -9.19 29.15
C ASP A 220 -2.99 -9.28 29.36
N THR A 221 -2.25 -10.08 28.57
CA THR A 221 -0.80 -10.24 28.72
C THR A 221 -0.07 -10.18 27.39
N MET A 222 1.22 -9.83 27.45
CA MET A 222 2.08 -9.77 26.27
C MET A 222 2.35 -11.16 25.67
N GLU A 223 2.44 -12.20 26.49
CA GLU A 223 2.67 -13.57 26.02
C GLU A 223 1.57 -14.02 25.05
N LYS A 224 0.32 -13.62 25.27
CA LYS A 224 -0.80 -13.95 24.38
C LYS A 224 -0.66 -13.39 22.98
N THR A 225 0.15 -12.34 22.77
CA THR A 225 0.41 -11.77 21.45
C THR A 225 1.25 -12.70 20.56
N THR A 226 2.03 -13.60 21.15
CA THR A 226 2.90 -14.53 20.45
C THR A 226 2.16 -15.75 19.91
N LEU A 227 0.96 -16.05 20.42
CA LEU A 227 0.19 -17.24 20.07
C LEU A 227 -0.32 -17.23 18.63
N ASP A 228 -0.64 -16.05 18.10
CA ASP A 228 -1.14 -15.93 16.73
C ASP A 228 -0.57 -14.67 16.05
N LYS A 229 0.48 -14.85 15.29
CA LYS A 229 1.16 -13.77 14.54
C LYS A 229 0.33 -13.22 13.38
N SER A 230 -0.80 -13.81 13.06
CA SER A 230 -1.69 -13.30 12.01
C SER A 230 -2.61 -12.17 12.49
N LYS A 231 -2.60 -11.84 13.80
CA LYS A 231 -3.44 -10.81 14.42
C LYS A 231 -2.60 -9.65 14.96
N ASN A 232 -3.25 -8.51 15.13
CA ASN A 232 -2.76 -7.37 15.88
C ASN A 232 -3.50 -7.30 17.22
N TYR A 233 -2.87 -6.78 18.26
CA TYR A 233 -3.39 -6.86 19.62
C TYR A 233 -3.41 -5.51 20.31
N LEU A 234 -4.40 -5.34 21.18
CA LEU A 234 -4.42 -4.40 22.27
C LEU A 234 -4.18 -5.20 23.56
N VAL A 235 -3.00 -5.05 24.16
CA VAL A 235 -2.71 -5.57 25.50
C VAL A 235 -3.23 -4.57 26.50
N LEU A 236 -4.21 -4.98 27.31
CA LEU A 236 -4.88 -4.11 28.28
C LEU A 236 -5.07 -4.85 29.60
N ASN A 237 -4.34 -4.41 30.62
CA ASN A 237 -4.44 -4.92 31.99
C ASN A 237 -4.29 -3.76 33.01
N SER A 238 -4.19 -4.05 34.27
CA SER A 238 -4.07 -3.03 35.34
C SER A 238 -2.83 -2.16 35.20
N SER A 239 -1.73 -2.66 34.64
CA SER A 239 -0.44 -1.96 34.56
C SER A 239 -0.12 -1.46 33.14
N GLU A 240 -0.62 -2.10 32.11
CA GLU A 240 -0.20 -1.88 30.73
C GLU A 240 -1.37 -1.57 29.79
N CYS A 241 -1.11 -0.69 28.83
CA CYS A 241 -1.98 -0.46 27.69
C CYS A 241 -1.09 -0.30 26.45
N ILE A 242 -0.90 -1.38 25.70
CA ILE A 242 0.07 -1.47 24.60
C ILE A 242 -0.62 -1.95 23.33
N ILE A 243 -0.36 -1.28 22.20
CA ILE A 243 -0.70 -1.80 20.88
C ILE A 243 0.46 -2.64 20.37
N CYS A 244 0.18 -3.88 19.96
CA CYS A 244 1.10 -4.75 19.27
C CYS A 244 0.68 -4.90 17.80
N ILE A 245 1.45 -4.33 16.88
CA ILE A 245 1.24 -4.45 15.44
C ILE A 245 2.29 -5.41 14.88
N GLN A 246 1.87 -6.60 14.53
CA GLN A 246 2.74 -7.64 13.98
C GLN A 246 2.26 -8.17 12.62
N ASN A 247 0.96 -8.02 12.31
CA ASN A 247 0.40 -8.33 11.01
C ASN A 247 0.13 -7.05 10.22
N TYR A 248 1.05 -6.67 9.34
CA TYR A 248 0.93 -5.51 8.46
C TYR A 248 1.62 -5.77 7.12
N LYS A 249 1.38 -4.94 6.12
CA LYS A 249 1.78 -5.17 4.72
C LYS A 249 3.25 -5.58 4.52
N THR A 250 4.16 -5.14 5.37
CA THR A 250 5.61 -5.40 5.28
C THR A 250 6.16 -6.19 6.47
N SER A 251 5.30 -6.84 7.26
CA SER A 251 5.68 -7.53 8.50
C SER A 251 6.57 -8.77 8.29
N LYS A 252 6.54 -9.39 7.11
CA LYS A 252 7.33 -10.61 6.82
C LYS A 252 8.84 -10.46 7.09
N ASN A 253 9.37 -9.23 7.01
CA ASN A 253 10.79 -8.93 7.18
C ASN A 253 11.05 -7.92 8.29
N LYS A 254 10.12 -7.76 9.23
CA LYS A 254 10.24 -6.79 10.31
C LYS A 254 9.69 -7.34 11.61
N GLU A 255 10.31 -6.95 12.71
CA GLU A 255 9.84 -7.26 14.05
C GLU A 255 8.49 -6.62 14.37
N PRO A 256 7.70 -7.22 15.29
CA PRO A 256 6.50 -6.60 15.82
C PRO A 256 6.79 -5.23 16.41
N ILE A 257 5.83 -4.32 16.27
CA ILE A 257 5.92 -2.97 16.84
C ILE A 257 5.02 -2.89 18.06
N TYR A 258 5.59 -2.44 19.15
CA TYR A 258 4.90 -2.23 20.43
C TYR A 258 4.84 -0.74 20.69
N VAL A 259 3.62 -0.22 20.94
CA VAL A 259 3.39 1.19 21.23
C VAL A 259 2.61 1.30 22.52
N SER A 260 3.25 1.80 23.56
CA SER A 260 2.58 2.15 24.82
C SER A 260 1.65 3.34 24.59
N LEU A 261 0.40 3.21 25.02
CA LEU A 261 -0.58 4.26 24.89
C LEU A 261 -0.50 5.25 26.06
N LEU A 262 -0.76 6.52 25.76
CA LEU A 262 -0.84 7.57 26.76
C LEU A 262 -1.98 7.30 27.75
N SER A 263 -1.83 7.77 28.98
CA SER A 263 -2.79 7.52 30.05
C SER A 263 -4.21 8.02 29.75
N ASP A 264 -4.34 9.15 29.04
CA ASP A 264 -5.63 9.68 28.58
C ASP A 264 -6.30 8.76 27.56
N THR A 265 -5.52 8.20 26.64
CA THR A 265 -5.99 7.24 25.61
C THR A 265 -6.41 5.92 26.26
N ARG A 266 -5.67 5.46 27.26
CA ARG A 266 -6.00 4.29 28.06
C ARG A 266 -7.36 4.43 28.74
N ILE A 267 -7.58 5.51 29.48
CA ILE A 267 -8.85 5.79 30.19
C ILE A 267 -10.02 5.79 29.17
N LEU A 268 -9.83 6.42 28.02
CA LEU A 268 -10.84 6.45 26.97
C LEU A 268 -11.17 5.06 26.43
N LEU A 269 -10.16 4.23 26.21
CA LEU A 269 -10.33 2.85 25.73
C LEU A 269 -11.05 1.98 26.77
N GLU A 270 -10.65 2.05 28.04
CA GLU A 270 -11.29 1.30 29.12
C GLU A 270 -12.77 1.66 29.23
N ASN A 271 -13.10 2.96 29.22
CA ASN A 271 -14.48 3.43 29.23
C ASN A 271 -15.28 2.97 28.02
N TYR A 272 -14.68 3.06 26.82
CA TYR A 272 -15.31 2.63 25.57
C TYR A 272 -15.56 1.13 25.56
N ILE A 273 -14.59 0.31 25.97
CA ILE A 273 -14.72 -1.15 26.07
C ILE A 273 -15.81 -1.53 27.06
N LYS A 274 -15.81 -0.94 28.24
CA LYS A 274 -16.82 -1.19 29.28
C LYS A 274 -18.23 -0.78 28.82
N LYS A 275 -18.36 0.41 28.24
CA LYS A 275 -19.66 0.95 27.79
C LYS A 275 -20.29 0.12 26.67
N ASN A 276 -19.49 -0.50 25.81
CA ASN A 276 -19.96 -1.26 24.65
C ASN A 276 -19.88 -2.79 24.85
N ASP A 277 -19.58 -3.27 26.08
CA ASP A 277 -19.40 -4.70 26.43
C ASP A 277 -18.48 -5.46 25.43
N ILE A 278 -17.34 -4.82 25.10
CA ILE A 278 -16.39 -5.39 24.14
C ILE A 278 -15.48 -6.39 24.85
N LYS A 279 -15.42 -7.64 24.38
CA LYS A 279 -14.68 -8.74 25.02
C LYS A 279 -13.38 -9.11 24.28
N ASP A 280 -13.51 -9.42 22.99
CA ASP A 280 -12.42 -10.08 22.26
C ASP A 280 -11.73 -9.19 21.22
N VAL A 281 -12.47 -8.30 20.55
CA VAL A 281 -11.97 -7.49 19.43
C VAL A 281 -12.48 -6.06 19.57
N LEU A 282 -11.55 -5.09 19.59
CA LEU A 282 -11.88 -3.68 19.80
C LEU A 282 -12.81 -3.13 18.70
N PHE A 283 -12.52 -3.46 17.44
CA PHE A 283 -13.35 -3.07 16.31
C PHE A 283 -13.62 -4.27 15.42
N SER A 284 -14.84 -4.79 15.48
CA SER A 284 -15.30 -5.84 14.57
C SER A 284 -15.53 -5.29 13.15
N SER A 285 -14.48 -4.85 12.48
CA SER A 285 -14.61 -4.19 11.19
C SER A 285 -13.59 -4.69 10.16
N LYS A 286 -14.03 -5.51 9.23
CA LYS A 286 -13.23 -5.91 8.05
C LYS A 286 -12.95 -4.74 7.07
N ARG A 287 -13.51 -3.55 7.28
CA ARG A 287 -13.43 -2.40 6.36
C ARG A 287 -13.29 -1.07 7.11
N LEU A 288 -12.33 -0.99 8.03
CA LEU A 288 -12.08 0.22 8.82
C LEU A 288 -11.79 1.43 7.92
N SER A 289 -11.07 1.23 6.82
CA SER A 289 -10.80 2.27 5.81
C SER A 289 -12.08 2.93 5.25
N GLN A 290 -13.11 2.13 4.96
CA GLN A 290 -14.40 2.66 4.49
C GLN A 290 -15.16 3.40 5.60
N PHE A 291 -15.07 2.91 6.84
CA PHE A 291 -15.65 3.58 8.00
C PHE A 291 -15.02 4.97 8.18
N ILE A 292 -13.68 5.07 8.16
CA ILE A 292 -12.95 6.32 8.27
C ILE A 292 -13.28 7.27 7.11
N THR A 293 -13.40 6.78 5.89
CA THR A 293 -13.80 7.62 4.75
C THR A 293 -15.17 8.23 4.94
N ARG A 294 -16.15 7.48 5.47
CA ARG A 294 -17.48 8.02 5.80
C ARG A 294 -17.45 8.99 6.96
N MET A 295 -16.68 8.67 7.99
CA MET A 295 -16.46 9.55 9.15
C MET A 295 -15.93 10.91 8.71
N ASN A 296 -14.89 10.93 7.89
CA ASN A 296 -14.29 12.15 7.35
C ASN A 296 -15.26 12.94 6.47
N LYS A 297 -16.04 12.27 5.63
CA LYS A 297 -17.06 12.92 4.80
C LYS A 297 -18.10 13.66 5.64
N ASN A 298 -18.47 13.14 6.80
CA ASN A 298 -19.46 13.77 7.69
C ASN A 298 -18.94 15.04 8.40
N ILE A 299 -17.65 15.30 8.34
CA ILE A 299 -17.00 16.55 8.79
C ILE A 299 -16.39 17.33 7.64
N GLU A 300 -16.91 17.11 6.42
CA GLU A 300 -16.54 17.80 5.17
C GLU A 300 -15.07 17.57 4.75
N ILE A 301 -14.46 16.49 5.17
CA ILE A 301 -13.11 16.09 4.79
C ILE A 301 -13.17 15.01 3.72
N ASN A 302 -12.53 15.26 2.59
CA ASN A 302 -12.44 14.31 1.49
C ASN A 302 -11.16 13.45 1.61
N GLY A 303 -11.25 12.34 2.32
CA GLY A 303 -10.13 11.43 2.49
C GLY A 303 -10.45 10.26 3.42
N GLY A 304 -9.61 9.24 3.42
CA GLY A 304 -9.69 8.08 4.30
C GLY A 304 -8.53 8.07 5.31
N ILE A 305 -8.04 6.87 5.63
CA ILE A 305 -6.91 6.65 6.56
C ILE A 305 -5.70 7.50 6.20
N ASN A 306 -5.38 7.60 4.91
CA ASN A 306 -4.23 8.39 4.47
C ASN A 306 -4.36 9.88 4.82
N TYR A 307 -5.58 10.44 4.90
CA TYR A 307 -5.76 11.82 5.35
C TYR A 307 -5.29 11.97 6.80
N ILE A 308 -5.71 11.07 7.70
CA ILE A 308 -5.27 11.10 9.11
C ILE A 308 -3.74 11.01 9.17
N ARG A 309 -3.15 10.09 8.42
CA ARG A 309 -1.70 9.90 8.38
C ARG A 309 -0.97 11.14 7.85
N HIS A 310 -1.49 11.78 6.81
CA HIS A 310 -0.94 13.04 6.31
C HIS A 310 -1.06 14.15 7.36
N SER A 311 -2.19 14.26 8.04
CA SER A 311 -2.42 15.25 9.10
C SER A 311 -1.44 15.05 10.26
N VAL A 312 -1.30 13.83 10.81
CA VAL A 312 -0.35 13.54 11.90
C VAL A 312 1.09 13.84 11.48
N VAL A 313 1.52 13.32 10.32
CA VAL A 313 2.90 13.49 9.84
C VAL A 313 3.23 14.95 9.58
N SER A 314 2.31 15.67 8.92
CA SER A 314 2.52 17.09 8.61
C SER A 314 2.56 17.93 9.87
N SER A 315 1.68 17.66 10.84
CA SER A 315 1.69 18.36 12.14
C SER A 315 2.97 18.12 12.92
N THR A 316 3.48 16.88 12.89
CA THR A 316 4.71 16.51 13.57
C THR A 316 5.95 17.08 12.86
N LEU A 317 6.02 16.99 11.54
CA LEU A 317 7.22 17.39 10.76
C LEU A 317 7.31 18.89 10.46
N ASN A 318 6.23 19.65 10.64
CA ASN A 318 6.25 21.12 10.52
C ASN A 318 6.63 21.82 11.84
N THR A 319 6.84 21.10 12.92
CA THR A 319 7.54 21.61 14.11
C THR A 319 9.01 21.88 13.77
N ILE A 320 9.49 23.07 14.12
CA ILE A 320 10.70 23.71 13.58
C ILE A 320 12.01 22.93 13.81
N ASP A 321 12.09 22.05 14.82
CA ASP A 321 13.35 21.38 15.21
C ASP A 321 13.21 19.87 15.40
N ILE A 322 12.74 19.17 14.37
CA ILE A 322 12.70 17.70 14.45
C ILE A 322 14.09 17.10 14.31
N THR A 323 14.54 16.46 15.38
CA THR A 323 15.79 15.70 15.40
C THR A 323 15.72 14.47 14.48
N PRO A 324 16.85 13.95 13.99
CA PRO A 324 16.91 12.71 13.22
C PRO A 324 16.23 11.52 13.97
N GLU A 325 16.39 11.47 15.29
CA GLU A 325 15.83 10.44 16.16
C GLU A 325 14.31 10.51 16.18
N ALA A 326 13.72 11.71 16.34
CA ALA A 326 12.28 11.92 16.29
C ALA A 326 11.67 11.55 14.92
N ARG A 327 12.41 11.82 13.82
CA ARG A 327 12.01 11.35 12.47
C ARG A 327 12.03 9.83 12.36
N LEU A 328 13.04 9.18 12.93
CA LEU A 328 13.14 7.73 12.95
C LEU A 328 11.99 7.12 13.74
N GLU A 329 11.67 7.68 14.89
CA GLU A 329 10.55 7.24 15.72
C GLU A 329 9.21 7.42 15.02
N LEU A 330 8.97 8.57 14.39
CA LEU A 330 7.78 8.80 13.56
C LEU A 330 7.67 7.77 12.43
N SER A 331 8.78 7.45 11.77
CA SER A 331 8.77 6.46 10.70
C SER A 331 8.43 5.05 11.18
N LYS A 332 8.86 4.69 12.41
CA LYS A 332 8.46 3.44 13.07
C LYS A 332 6.94 3.41 13.32
N LYS A 333 6.39 4.50 13.87
CA LYS A 333 4.93 4.64 14.10
C LYS A 333 4.11 4.57 12.81
N LEU A 334 4.70 4.98 11.69
CA LEU A 334 4.09 4.90 10.35
C LEU A 334 4.23 3.53 9.69
N LEU A 335 5.00 2.61 10.25
CA LEU A 335 5.39 1.34 9.63
C LEU A 335 6.08 1.52 8.26
N HIS A 336 6.90 2.57 8.12
CA HIS A 336 7.60 2.94 6.90
C HIS A 336 9.09 3.16 7.13
N SER A 337 9.82 3.32 6.02
CA SER A 337 11.18 3.87 6.09
C SER A 337 11.13 5.38 6.34
N PRO A 338 12.19 5.99 6.93
CA PRO A 338 12.27 7.43 7.10
C PRO A 338 12.09 8.23 5.81
N ILE A 339 12.57 7.70 4.67
CA ILE A 339 12.40 8.30 3.34
C ILE A 339 10.93 8.28 2.91
N THR A 340 10.25 7.14 3.09
CA THR A 340 8.84 7.01 2.74
C THR A 340 7.94 7.87 3.60
N SER A 341 8.32 8.15 4.85
CA SER A 341 7.55 9.03 5.73
C SER A 341 7.45 10.46 5.20
N LEU A 342 8.45 10.94 4.45
CA LEU A 342 8.43 12.25 3.81
C LEU A 342 7.36 12.36 2.71
N ASP A 343 6.96 11.26 2.10
CA ASP A 343 5.86 11.25 1.12
C ASP A 343 4.50 11.64 1.74
N TYR A 344 4.38 11.60 3.05
CA TYR A 344 3.17 11.97 3.79
C TYR A 344 3.11 13.46 4.16
N VAL A 345 4.19 14.22 4.03
CA VAL A 345 4.20 15.66 4.33
C VAL A 345 3.27 16.41 3.37
N ARG A 346 2.39 17.24 3.93
CA ARG A 346 1.46 18.13 3.21
C ARG A 346 1.55 19.52 3.80
N PHE A 347 1.01 20.52 3.10
CA PHE A 347 0.79 21.82 3.69
C PHE A 347 -0.30 21.73 4.75
N LEU A 348 -0.11 22.42 5.87
CA LEU A 348 -1.15 22.59 6.86
C LEU A 348 -2.03 23.76 6.45
N ASP A 349 -3.35 23.57 6.53
CA ASP A 349 -4.28 24.67 6.40
C ASP A 349 -4.00 25.68 7.52
N LYS A 350 -3.72 26.92 7.13
CA LYS A 350 -3.69 28.02 8.09
C LYS A 350 -5.13 28.30 8.48
N LYS A 351 -5.37 28.38 9.79
CA LYS A 351 -6.64 28.87 10.33
C LYS A 351 -6.92 30.31 9.90
#